data_782e47acfe43ddc81f364f663fe8bd90
#
_entry.id   782e47acfe43ddc81f364f663fe8bd90
#
_cell.length_a   1.000
_cell.length_b   1.000
_cell.length_c   1.000
_cell.angle_alpha   90.00
_cell.angle_beta   90.00
_cell.angle_gamma   90.00
#
_symmetry.space_group_name_H-M   'P 1'
#
loop_
_entity.id
_entity.type
_entity.pdbx_description
1 polymer ?
#
loop_
_entity_poly.entity_id
_entity_poly.type
_entity_poly.pdbx_seq_one_letter_code
_entity_poly.pdbx_strand_id
1 'polypeptide(L)'
;MMTPDANIVLYAYNEDAPKHAEAKQWFEEQFSLTVSFGLSWQVITAFLRISTNPRAFPRPFDLPEALEIVDEWIAHPSVEILTPTANHWTIFKSLIIEGQTKAALMMDAHLAALTIEHGATLATTDRDFSKFTGLKTFNPLIH
;
A
#
# COMPACT_ATOMS: atom_id res chain seq x y z
N MET A 1 -3.31 -6.84 11.36
CA MET A 1 -3.01 -5.50 10.82
C MET A 1 -3.12 -5.54 9.31
N MET A 2 -3.81 -4.57 8.74
CA MET A 2 -3.88 -4.37 7.28
C MET A 2 -2.82 -3.37 6.85
N THR A 3 -2.26 -3.55 5.65
CA THR A 3 -1.42 -2.57 5.00
C THR A 3 -1.80 -2.49 3.53
N PRO A 4 -1.99 -1.31 2.95
CA PRO A 4 -2.45 -1.20 1.57
C PRO A 4 -1.30 -1.24 0.57
N ASP A 5 -1.61 -1.78 -0.61
CA ASP A 5 -0.86 -1.52 -1.83
C ASP A 5 -1.15 -0.08 -2.30
N ALA A 6 -0.23 0.50 -3.07
CA ALA A 6 -0.35 1.87 -3.56
C ALA A 6 -1.65 2.12 -4.33
N ASN A 7 -2.10 1.17 -5.15
CA ASN A 7 -3.29 1.36 -5.97
C ASN A 7 -4.56 1.57 -5.12
N ILE A 8 -4.68 0.90 -3.98
CA ILE A 8 -5.82 1.11 -3.07
C ILE A 8 -5.84 2.56 -2.57
N VAL A 9 -4.69 3.07 -2.15
CA VAL A 9 -4.57 4.45 -1.66
C VAL A 9 -4.85 5.44 -2.79
N LEU A 10 -4.31 5.19 -3.97
CA LEU A 10 -4.53 6.07 -5.12
C LEU A 10 -6.00 6.12 -5.53
N TYR A 11 -6.70 4.99 -5.56
CA TYR A 11 -8.14 4.98 -5.85
C TYR A 11 -8.93 5.75 -4.79
N ALA A 12 -8.52 5.68 -3.52
CA ALA A 12 -9.18 6.38 -2.43
C ALA A 12 -9.13 7.91 -2.59
N TYR A 13 -8.12 8.43 -3.28
CA TYR A 13 -7.92 9.87 -3.47
C TYR A 13 -8.15 10.35 -4.90
N ASN A 14 -8.36 9.45 -5.87
CA ASN A 14 -8.62 9.82 -7.25
C ASN A 14 -10.14 9.75 -7.53
N GLU A 15 -10.81 10.89 -7.52
CA GLU A 15 -12.25 10.98 -7.76
C GLU A 15 -12.66 10.46 -9.14
N ASP A 16 -11.74 10.41 -10.10
CA ASP A 16 -12.01 9.94 -11.45
C ASP A 16 -11.80 8.43 -11.60
N ALA A 17 -11.30 7.74 -10.57
CA ALA A 17 -11.11 6.30 -10.61
C ALA A 17 -12.45 5.56 -10.49
N PRO A 18 -12.69 4.50 -11.29
CA PRO A 18 -13.94 3.72 -11.22
C PRO A 18 -14.22 3.13 -9.83
N LYS A 19 -13.18 2.81 -9.09
CA LYS A 19 -13.29 2.20 -7.75
C LYS A 19 -13.13 3.21 -6.61
N HIS A 20 -13.21 4.51 -6.92
CA HIS A 20 -12.96 5.56 -5.94
C HIS A 20 -13.84 5.43 -4.69
N ALA A 21 -15.16 5.31 -4.86
CA ALA A 21 -16.09 5.31 -3.73
C ALA A 21 -15.80 4.15 -2.75
N GLU A 22 -15.61 2.94 -3.27
CA GLU A 22 -15.34 1.76 -2.45
C GLU A 22 -13.97 1.86 -1.76
N ALA A 23 -12.96 2.30 -2.49
CA ALA A 23 -11.60 2.46 -1.93
C ALA A 23 -11.55 3.53 -0.86
N LYS A 24 -12.19 4.66 -1.09
CA LYS A 24 -12.28 5.76 -0.11
C LYS A 24 -12.97 5.30 1.16
N GLN A 25 -14.10 4.63 1.04
CA GLN A 25 -14.84 4.12 2.19
C GLN A 25 -13.99 3.14 3.00
N TRP A 26 -13.36 2.17 2.34
CA TRP A 26 -12.53 1.20 3.01
C TRP A 26 -11.34 1.86 3.72
N PHE A 27 -10.66 2.78 3.02
CA PHE A 27 -9.49 3.47 3.57
C PHE A 27 -9.85 4.29 4.81
N GLU A 28 -10.93 5.06 4.74
CA GLU A 28 -11.40 5.85 5.88
C GLU A 28 -11.81 4.98 7.07
N GLU A 29 -12.42 3.82 6.82
CA GLU A 29 -12.80 2.87 7.86
C GLU A 29 -11.57 2.37 8.64
N GLN A 30 -10.42 2.21 7.99
CA GLN A 30 -9.20 1.76 8.67
C GLN A 30 -8.76 2.71 9.77
N PHE A 31 -8.97 4.01 9.59
CA PHE A 31 -8.62 5.02 10.58
C PHE A 31 -9.59 5.05 11.78
N SER A 32 -10.77 4.48 11.63
CA SER A 32 -11.77 4.41 12.72
C SER A 32 -11.65 3.14 13.56
N LEU A 33 -10.85 2.16 13.11
CA LEU A 33 -10.64 0.92 13.85
C LEU A 33 -9.66 1.13 15.00
N THR A 34 -9.76 0.27 16.02
CA THR A 34 -8.86 0.29 17.17
C THR A 34 -7.55 -0.47 16.93
N VAL A 35 -7.49 -1.24 15.84
CA VAL A 35 -6.30 -1.99 15.44
C VAL A 35 -5.36 -1.14 14.61
N SER A 36 -4.06 -1.45 14.67
CA SER A 36 -3.05 -0.75 13.88
C SER A 36 -3.27 -0.94 12.38
N PHE A 37 -3.04 0.13 11.63
CA PHE A 37 -3.06 0.17 10.19
C PHE A 37 -1.64 0.51 9.69
N GLY A 38 -1.04 -0.40 8.92
CA GLY A 38 0.34 -0.25 8.47
C GLY A 38 0.46 0.55 7.19
N LEU A 39 1.41 1.47 7.12
CA LEU A 39 1.78 2.17 5.89
C LEU A 39 3.28 2.01 5.66
N SER A 40 3.66 1.71 4.43
CA SER A 40 5.07 1.62 4.03
C SER A 40 5.54 2.91 3.37
N TRP A 41 6.82 3.20 3.47
CA TRP A 41 7.42 4.33 2.75
C TRP A 41 7.30 4.18 1.25
N GLN A 42 7.34 2.95 0.75
CA GLN A 42 7.13 2.65 -0.68
C GLN A 42 5.76 3.16 -1.16
N VAL A 43 4.71 2.88 -0.38
CA VAL A 43 3.34 3.30 -0.73
C VAL A 43 3.17 4.81 -0.55
N ILE A 44 3.71 5.38 0.52
CA ILE A 44 3.70 6.83 0.73
C ILE A 44 4.39 7.56 -0.43
N THR A 45 5.57 7.08 -0.83
CA THR A 45 6.32 7.67 -1.94
C THR A 45 5.56 7.56 -3.25
N ALA A 46 4.96 6.41 -3.52
CA ALA A 46 4.13 6.21 -4.72
C ALA A 46 2.94 7.16 -4.74
N PHE A 47 2.27 7.33 -3.60
CA PHE A 47 1.16 8.28 -3.48
C PHE A 47 1.60 9.71 -3.83
N LEU A 48 2.69 10.19 -3.23
CA LEU A 48 3.20 11.53 -3.49
C LEU A 48 3.56 11.72 -4.97
N ARG A 49 4.22 10.73 -5.57
CA ARG A 49 4.66 10.80 -6.95
C ARG A 49 3.50 10.79 -7.94
N ILE A 50 2.51 9.93 -7.72
CA ILE A 50 1.44 9.68 -8.69
C ILE A 50 0.28 10.65 -8.51
N SER A 51 -0.11 10.97 -7.28
CA SER A 51 -1.25 11.86 -7.01
C SER A 51 -1.00 13.32 -7.43
N THR A 52 0.26 13.70 -7.58
CA THR A 52 0.67 15.05 -8.02
C THR A 52 0.98 15.10 -9.52
N ASN A 53 0.85 13.97 -10.22
CA ASN A 53 1.18 13.88 -11.64
C ASN A 53 -0.08 14.02 -12.50
N PRO A 54 -0.20 15.08 -13.34
CA PRO A 54 -1.37 15.30 -14.18
C PRO A 54 -1.57 14.22 -15.25
N ARG A 55 -0.55 13.41 -15.54
CA ARG A 55 -0.69 12.25 -16.44
C ARG A 55 -1.45 11.10 -15.81
N ALA A 56 -1.44 11.00 -14.48
CA ALA A 56 -2.09 9.92 -13.74
C ALA A 56 -3.41 10.36 -13.10
N PHE A 57 -3.45 11.58 -12.57
CA PHE A 57 -4.62 12.18 -11.94
C PHE A 57 -5.13 13.33 -12.80
N PRO A 58 -6.35 13.24 -13.37
CA PRO A 58 -6.94 14.36 -14.11
C PRO A 58 -7.06 15.65 -13.28
N ARG A 59 -7.26 15.49 -11.97
CA ARG A 59 -7.28 16.59 -10.99
C ARG A 59 -6.19 16.34 -9.96
N PRO A 60 -4.91 16.57 -10.31
CA PRO A 60 -3.81 16.26 -9.41
C PRO A 60 -3.79 17.19 -8.21
N PHE A 61 -3.31 16.66 -7.08
CA PHE A 61 -3.01 17.52 -5.94
C PHE A 61 -1.80 18.39 -6.25
N ASP A 62 -1.77 19.61 -5.70
CA ASP A 62 -0.51 20.32 -5.62
C ASP A 62 0.36 19.67 -4.52
N LEU A 63 1.65 19.98 -4.51
CA LEU A 63 2.56 19.35 -3.57
C LEU A 63 2.22 19.61 -2.11
N PRO A 64 1.89 20.86 -1.70
CA PRO A 64 1.48 21.12 -0.31
C PRO A 64 0.28 20.30 0.13
N GLU A 65 -0.74 20.14 -0.74
CA GLU A 65 -1.91 19.32 -0.42
C GLU A 65 -1.54 17.85 -0.20
N ALA A 66 -0.72 17.28 -1.08
CA ALA A 66 -0.30 15.88 -0.96
C ALA A 66 0.53 15.65 0.32
N LEU A 67 1.41 16.58 0.65
CA LEU A 67 2.21 16.50 1.88
C LEU A 67 1.35 16.59 3.13
N GLU A 68 0.34 17.44 3.14
CA GLU A 68 -0.58 17.57 4.26
C GLU A 68 -1.39 16.28 4.47
N ILE A 69 -1.81 15.63 3.41
CA ILE A 69 -2.50 14.33 3.49
C ILE A 69 -1.61 13.29 4.18
N VAL A 70 -0.35 13.21 3.79
CA VAL A 70 0.61 12.27 4.40
C VAL A 70 0.86 12.63 5.87
N ASP A 71 0.98 13.92 6.18
CA ASP A 71 1.13 14.37 7.58
C ASP A 71 -0.03 13.89 8.45
N GLU A 72 -1.26 13.95 7.94
CA GLU A 72 -2.45 13.47 8.65
C GLU A 72 -2.40 11.96 8.88
N TRP A 73 -1.95 11.17 7.88
CA TRP A 73 -1.79 9.73 8.07
C TRP A 73 -0.79 9.42 9.17
N ILE A 74 0.38 10.03 9.11
CA ILE A 74 1.47 9.75 10.05
C ILE A 74 1.11 10.18 11.47
N ALA A 75 0.35 11.26 11.61
CA ALA A 75 -0.09 11.77 12.92
C ALA A 75 -1.22 10.92 13.53
N HIS A 76 -1.89 10.08 12.76
CA HIS A 76 -3.04 9.32 13.26
C HIS A 76 -2.57 8.21 14.22
N PRO A 77 -3.20 8.08 15.41
CA PRO A 77 -2.79 7.09 16.42
C PRO A 77 -2.80 5.64 15.97
N SER A 78 -3.68 5.29 15.03
CA SER A 78 -3.81 3.92 14.51
C SER A 78 -2.78 3.58 13.43
N VAL A 79 -2.07 4.55 12.90
CA VAL A 79 -1.11 4.33 11.82
C VAL A 79 0.26 3.95 12.38
N GLU A 80 0.79 2.85 11.86
CA GLU A 80 2.14 2.38 12.12
C GLU A 80 2.94 2.38 10.82
N ILE A 81 4.09 3.05 10.81
CA ILE A 81 4.98 3.01 9.65
C ILE A 81 5.77 1.71 9.68
N LEU A 82 5.58 0.89 8.65
CA LEU A 82 6.27 -0.40 8.53
C LEU A 82 7.64 -0.19 7.91
N THR A 83 8.67 -0.56 8.67
CA THR A 83 10.06 -0.49 8.20
C THR A 83 10.66 -1.90 8.16
N PRO A 84 11.68 -2.13 7.32
CA PRO A 84 12.35 -3.43 7.28
C PRO A 84 12.88 -3.85 8.65
N THR A 85 12.63 -5.12 8.98
CA THR A 85 13.16 -5.74 10.20
C THR A 85 14.51 -6.41 9.93
N ALA A 86 15.13 -6.97 10.97
CA ALA A 86 16.36 -7.76 10.81
C ALA A 86 16.20 -8.97 9.88
N ASN A 87 14.96 -9.44 9.68
CA ASN A 87 14.65 -10.59 8.82
C ASN A 87 14.33 -10.20 7.38
N HIS A 88 14.34 -8.92 7.07
CA HIS A 88 13.87 -8.44 5.76
C HIS A 88 14.62 -9.07 4.59
N TRP A 89 15.94 -9.05 4.62
CA TRP A 89 16.72 -9.59 3.50
C TRP A 89 16.46 -11.08 3.28
N THR A 90 16.39 -11.86 4.35
CA THR A 90 16.12 -13.30 4.25
C THR A 90 14.77 -13.58 3.60
N ILE A 91 13.73 -12.87 4.03
CA ILE A 91 12.38 -13.02 3.47
C ILE A 91 12.32 -12.50 2.04
N PHE A 92 12.84 -11.31 1.80
CA PHE A 92 12.84 -10.68 0.47
C PHE A 92 13.56 -11.56 -0.56
N LYS A 93 14.76 -12.02 -0.23
CA LYS A 93 15.53 -12.92 -1.09
C LYS A 93 14.77 -14.21 -1.41
N SER A 94 14.14 -14.81 -0.41
CA SER A 94 13.33 -16.02 -0.58
C SER A 94 12.16 -15.78 -1.55
N LEU A 95 11.45 -14.68 -1.43
CA LEU A 95 10.35 -14.34 -2.32
C LEU A 95 10.81 -14.11 -3.76
N ILE A 96 11.96 -13.47 -3.94
CA ILE A 96 12.55 -13.25 -5.27
C ILE A 96 12.83 -14.59 -5.94
N ILE A 97 13.47 -15.51 -5.22
CA ILE A 97 13.87 -16.81 -5.76
C ILE A 97 12.63 -17.68 -6.03
N GLU A 98 11.76 -17.86 -5.05
CA GLU A 98 10.57 -18.72 -5.16
C GLU A 98 9.57 -18.20 -6.19
N GLY A 99 9.36 -16.88 -6.23
CA GLY A 99 8.44 -16.24 -7.16
C GLY A 99 9.03 -16.01 -8.54
N GLN A 100 10.30 -16.37 -8.77
CA GLN A 100 11.02 -16.07 -10.01
C GLN A 100 10.81 -14.61 -10.43
N THR A 101 10.97 -13.72 -9.46
CA THR A 101 10.62 -12.30 -9.60
C THR A 101 11.56 -11.60 -10.57
N LYS A 102 10.98 -10.95 -11.56
CA LYS A 102 11.69 -10.14 -12.56
C LYS A 102 11.73 -8.68 -12.15
N ALA A 103 12.60 -7.91 -12.81
CA ALA A 103 12.88 -6.51 -12.47
C ALA A 103 11.62 -5.66 -12.25
N ALA A 104 10.61 -5.80 -13.11
CA ALA A 104 9.38 -5.02 -13.04
C ALA A 104 8.56 -5.27 -11.77
N LEU A 105 8.73 -6.44 -11.14
CA LEU A 105 7.96 -6.84 -9.96
C LEU A 105 8.82 -6.85 -8.69
N MET A 106 10.02 -6.31 -8.75
CA MET A 106 10.95 -6.31 -7.61
C MET A 106 10.40 -5.48 -6.43
N MET A 107 9.75 -4.36 -6.72
CA MET A 107 9.12 -3.53 -5.68
C MET A 107 7.93 -4.24 -5.04
N ASP A 108 7.20 -5.07 -5.79
CA ASP A 108 6.12 -5.89 -5.25
C ASP A 108 6.65 -6.94 -4.29
N ALA A 109 7.78 -7.57 -4.63
CA ALA A 109 8.45 -8.53 -3.73
C ALA A 109 8.92 -7.86 -2.44
N HIS A 110 9.42 -6.62 -2.53
CA HIS A 110 9.82 -5.83 -1.37
C HIS A 110 8.62 -5.56 -0.46
N LEU A 111 7.50 -5.11 -1.02
CA LEU A 111 6.27 -4.84 -0.26
C LEU A 111 5.70 -6.12 0.36
N ALA A 112 5.73 -7.23 -0.38
CA ALA A 112 5.30 -8.53 0.12
C ALA A 112 6.17 -8.97 1.31
N ALA A 113 7.48 -8.83 1.22
CA ALA A 113 8.39 -9.17 2.31
C ALA A 113 8.10 -8.34 3.56
N LEU A 114 7.95 -7.03 3.39
CA LEU A 114 7.63 -6.10 4.47
C LEU A 114 6.32 -6.50 5.16
N THR A 115 5.30 -6.83 4.38
CA THR A 115 3.99 -7.28 4.89
C THR A 115 4.13 -8.55 5.71
N ILE A 116 4.85 -9.55 5.19
CA ILE A 116 5.07 -10.84 5.87
C ILE A 116 5.81 -10.63 7.19
N GLU A 117 6.90 -9.87 7.18
CA GLU A 117 7.75 -9.73 8.37
C GLU A 117 7.05 -8.99 9.52
N HIS A 118 6.04 -8.21 9.22
CA HIS A 118 5.21 -7.54 10.23
C HIS A 118 3.93 -8.30 10.59
N GLY A 119 3.75 -9.50 10.02
CA GLY A 119 2.55 -10.31 10.28
C GLY A 119 1.27 -9.67 9.79
N ALA A 120 1.36 -8.81 8.79
CA ALA A 120 0.23 -8.06 8.25
C ALA A 120 -0.46 -8.80 7.09
N THR A 121 -1.59 -8.25 6.66
CA THR A 121 -2.31 -8.66 5.45
C THR A 121 -2.27 -7.52 4.46
N LEU A 122 -1.88 -7.79 3.21
CA LEU A 122 -1.81 -6.79 2.15
C LEU A 122 -3.18 -6.59 1.53
N ALA A 123 -3.69 -5.36 1.59
CA ALA A 123 -4.90 -4.97 0.88
C ALA A 123 -4.52 -4.57 -0.55
N THR A 124 -4.94 -5.36 -1.52
CA THR A 124 -4.58 -5.16 -2.93
C THR A 124 -5.63 -5.74 -3.87
N THR A 125 -5.73 -5.16 -5.06
CA THR A 125 -6.53 -5.71 -6.16
C THR A 125 -5.65 -6.46 -7.17
N ASP A 126 -4.34 -6.43 -7.00
CA ASP A 126 -3.38 -7.00 -7.94
C ASP A 126 -3.15 -8.48 -7.63
N ARG A 127 -3.54 -9.34 -8.59
CA ARG A 127 -3.40 -10.79 -8.48
C ARG A 127 -1.94 -11.27 -8.57
N ASP A 128 -1.02 -10.42 -9.07
CA ASP A 128 0.39 -10.77 -9.17
C ASP A 128 1.02 -11.06 -7.81
N PHE A 129 0.46 -10.50 -6.73
CA PHE A 129 0.92 -10.80 -5.38
C PHE A 129 0.67 -12.23 -4.93
N SER A 130 -0.24 -12.96 -5.58
CA SER A 130 -0.56 -14.35 -5.21
C SER A 130 0.60 -15.33 -5.39
N LYS A 131 1.61 -14.96 -6.17
CA LYS A 131 2.81 -15.78 -6.38
C LYS A 131 3.78 -15.78 -5.18
N PHE A 132 3.61 -14.87 -4.23
CA PHE A 132 4.50 -14.77 -3.09
C PHE A 132 4.04 -15.68 -1.95
N THR A 133 4.78 -16.76 -1.74
CA THR A 133 4.46 -17.75 -0.70
C THR A 133 4.49 -17.11 0.69
N GLY A 134 3.45 -17.37 1.48
CA GLY A 134 3.35 -16.86 2.84
C GLY A 134 2.71 -15.47 2.95
N LEU A 135 2.47 -14.79 1.84
CA LEU A 135 1.79 -13.50 1.84
C LEU A 135 0.29 -13.69 1.98
N LYS A 136 -0.30 -13.01 2.95
CA LYS A 136 -1.76 -12.91 3.09
C LYS A 136 -2.24 -11.67 2.36
N THR A 137 -3.23 -11.84 1.49
CA THR A 137 -3.83 -10.74 0.73
C THR A 137 -5.32 -10.64 0.98
N PHE A 138 -5.86 -9.45 0.78
CA PHE A 138 -7.28 -9.18 0.88
C PHE A 138 -7.64 -8.13 -0.17
N ASN A 139 -8.71 -8.36 -0.93
CA ASN A 139 -9.19 -7.37 -1.89
C ASN A 139 -10.39 -6.62 -1.28
N PRO A 140 -10.19 -5.36 -0.84
CA PRO A 140 -11.25 -4.59 -0.18
C PRO A 140 -12.35 -4.12 -1.14
N LEU A 141 -12.15 -4.26 -2.45
CA LEU A 141 -13.04 -3.73 -3.49
C LEU A 141 -13.92 -4.81 -4.12
N ILE A 142 -13.84 -6.04 -3.66
CA ILE A 142 -14.74 -7.13 -4.06
C ILE A 142 -15.79 -7.31 -2.97
N HIS A 143 -17.04 -7.28 -3.38
CA HIS A 143 -18.20 -7.47 -2.51
C HIS A 143 -18.83 -8.83 -2.72
#